data_e180d0f1d0d511346f788e4853fd9dfd
#
_entry.id   e180d0f1d0d511346f788e4853fd9dfd
#
_cell.length_a   1.000
_cell.length_b   1.000
_cell.length_c   1.000
_cell.angle_alpha   90.00
_cell.angle_beta   90.00
_cell.angle_gamma   90.00
#
_symmetry.space_group_name_H-M   'P 1'
#
loop_
_entity.id
_entity.type
_entity.pdbx_description
1 polymer ?
#
loop_
_entity_poly.entity_id
_entity_poly.type
_entity_poly.pdbx_seq_one_letter_code
_entity_poly.pdbx_strand_id
1 'polypeptide(L)'
;MYKAGKLTGISMEKNKNREEMAALLRSLSSADRAWLRQSLMRRDSAALLQDTGRISPRELLAVETWLWERASAARGPREKRPRLRMWLIFMLLRYAALRLVEIFEIMPAHLDFQDGVIHVPGSNDAPGREVPLPLTISRRLKRVLEDPALFPETRELMRCDASYVRRCLQQCGAACGLPKGLLSARALRHTRALELGRQGLPLPVVDIFLGRRSAPGQSGIVRCDPQEAKRLLREQLQRERPMKTSARNVFQGRITSLRQSGLLVEVVLRTAGGLRVASLITDESAKTLALNEGKLVNASIKAPWVLVQGGELSPKSSPPAENCFTGVVERVREDEMVAEILVALGEGSQVCALRNRGPENPINLVAGQTVTVFFKAFSVILTVD
;
A
#
# COMPACT_ATOMS: atom_id res chain seq x y z
N MET A 1 -32.55 46.18 13.96
CA MET A 1 -32.84 45.10 14.90
C MET A 1 -33.44 43.86 14.20
N TYR A 2 -32.75 43.25 13.22
CA TYR A 2 -33.31 42.11 12.46
C TYR A 2 -32.25 41.06 12.06
N LYS A 3 -31.33 40.71 12.95
CA LYS A 3 -30.33 39.63 12.66
C LYS A 3 -30.05 38.67 13.81
N ALA A 4 -30.59 38.85 15.01
CA ALA A 4 -30.30 38.00 16.16
C ALA A 4 -31.23 36.77 16.28
N GLY A 5 -32.44 36.81 15.71
CA GLY A 5 -33.45 35.74 15.85
C GLY A 5 -33.23 34.49 15.01
N LYS A 6 -32.45 34.55 13.91
CA LYS A 6 -32.24 33.39 13.04
C LYS A 6 -31.11 32.45 13.51
N LEU A 7 -30.16 32.92 14.26
CA LEU A 7 -29.04 32.13 14.78
C LEU A 7 -29.40 31.26 15.99
N THR A 8 -30.36 31.70 16.80
CA THR A 8 -30.87 30.95 17.95
C THR A 8 -31.78 29.79 17.53
N GLY A 9 -32.60 29.94 16.50
CA GLY A 9 -33.47 28.89 15.99
C GLY A 9 -32.68 27.71 15.40
N ILE A 10 -31.62 27.97 14.64
CA ILE A 10 -30.76 26.94 14.04
C ILE A 10 -29.96 26.18 15.12
N SER A 11 -29.60 26.81 16.21
CA SER A 11 -28.90 26.18 17.32
C SER A 11 -29.82 25.29 18.16
N MET A 12 -31.07 25.70 18.39
CA MET A 12 -32.08 24.89 19.10
C MET A 12 -32.51 23.66 18.28
N GLU A 13 -32.71 23.79 16.98
CA GLU A 13 -33.07 22.69 16.08
C GLU A 13 -31.94 21.67 15.96
N LYS A 14 -30.69 22.10 15.91
CA LYS A 14 -29.51 21.22 15.97
C LYS A 14 -29.38 20.46 17.28
N ASN A 15 -29.75 21.05 18.39
CA ASN A 15 -29.72 20.38 19.70
C ASN A 15 -30.84 19.37 19.83
N LYS A 16 -32.06 19.70 19.39
CA LYS A 16 -33.21 18.77 19.37
C LYS A 16 -32.90 17.53 18.50
N ASN A 17 -32.37 17.72 17.30
CA ASN A 17 -31.96 16.62 16.43
C ASN A 17 -30.84 15.76 17.04
N ARG A 18 -29.95 16.32 17.86
CA ARG A 18 -28.92 15.56 18.60
C ARG A 18 -29.50 14.71 19.71
N GLU A 19 -30.47 15.23 20.45
CA GLU A 19 -31.14 14.50 21.53
C GLU A 19 -32.02 13.35 20.98
N GLU A 20 -32.73 13.58 19.90
CA GLU A 20 -33.52 12.56 19.20
C GLU A 20 -32.61 11.47 18.62
N MET A 21 -31.47 11.84 18.02
CA MET A 21 -30.47 10.89 17.52
C MET A 21 -29.85 10.08 18.67
N ALA A 22 -29.56 10.71 19.81
CA ALA A 22 -29.03 10.03 20.98
C ALA A 22 -30.03 9.07 21.63
N ALA A 23 -31.33 9.39 21.57
CA ALA A 23 -32.40 8.51 22.02
C ALA A 23 -32.55 7.30 21.09
N LEU A 24 -32.48 7.51 19.77
CA LEU A 24 -32.53 6.45 18.76
C LEU A 24 -31.33 5.51 18.89
N LEU A 25 -30.12 6.02 19.10
CA LEU A 25 -28.92 5.22 19.32
C LEU A 25 -28.96 4.38 20.61
N ARG A 26 -29.68 4.86 21.64
CA ARG A 26 -29.90 4.09 22.89
C ARG A 26 -30.87 2.94 22.72
N SER A 27 -31.84 3.06 21.81
CA SER A 27 -32.84 2.02 21.52
C SER A 27 -32.31 0.87 20.66
N LEU A 28 -31.17 1.04 19.99
CA LEU A 28 -30.59 0.02 19.12
C LEU A 28 -29.92 -1.10 19.93
N SER A 29 -29.98 -2.33 19.39
CA SER A 29 -29.24 -3.47 19.95
C SER A 29 -27.72 -3.25 19.90
N SER A 30 -26.94 -4.00 20.68
CA SER A 30 -25.48 -3.92 20.65
C SER A 30 -24.90 -4.27 19.25
N ALA A 31 -25.55 -5.18 18.53
CA ALA A 31 -25.17 -5.58 17.18
C ALA A 31 -25.46 -4.48 16.16
N ASP A 32 -26.64 -3.83 16.24
CA ASP A 32 -27.00 -2.72 15.34
C ASP A 32 -26.13 -1.50 15.58
N ARG A 33 -25.78 -1.21 16.84
CA ARG A 33 -24.81 -0.16 17.18
C ARG A 33 -23.43 -0.44 16.61
N ALA A 34 -22.97 -1.69 16.66
CA ALA A 34 -21.70 -2.08 16.05
C ALA A 34 -21.74 -1.95 14.53
N TRP A 35 -22.82 -2.38 13.88
CA TRP A 35 -23.03 -2.23 12.44
C TRP A 35 -23.10 -0.77 12.00
N LEU A 36 -23.83 0.09 12.73
CA LEU A 36 -23.93 1.53 12.47
C LEU A 36 -22.58 2.22 12.60
N ARG A 37 -21.80 1.87 13.65
CA ARG A 37 -20.43 2.37 13.83
C ARG A 37 -19.55 1.99 12.63
N GLN A 38 -19.61 0.74 12.18
CA GLN A 38 -18.85 0.26 11.04
C GLN A 38 -19.27 0.93 9.72
N SER A 39 -20.58 1.17 9.54
CA SER A 39 -21.14 1.82 8.35
C SER A 39 -20.83 3.31 8.29
N LEU A 40 -20.86 4.02 9.40
CA LEU A 40 -20.47 5.43 9.51
C LEU A 40 -18.97 5.60 9.28
N MET A 41 -18.15 4.71 9.85
CA MET A 41 -16.70 4.70 9.59
C MET A 41 -16.37 4.46 8.12
N ARG A 42 -17.15 3.63 7.40
CA ARG A 42 -16.99 3.44 5.95
C ARG A 42 -17.39 4.69 5.15
N ARG A 43 -18.40 5.42 5.57
CA ARG A 43 -18.85 6.67 4.91
C ARG A 43 -17.86 7.81 5.11
N ASP A 44 -17.34 7.99 6.32
CA ASP A 44 -16.32 9.02 6.59
C ASP A 44 -15.00 8.72 5.87
N SER A 45 -14.63 7.44 5.76
CA SER A 45 -13.51 7.01 4.90
C SER A 45 -13.76 7.35 3.42
N ALA A 46 -14.98 7.22 2.92
CA ALA A 46 -15.33 7.56 1.54
C ALA A 46 -15.30 9.07 1.26
N ALA A 47 -15.65 9.92 2.22
CA ALA A 47 -15.58 11.37 2.09
C ALA A 47 -14.13 11.90 2.10
N LEU A 48 -13.22 11.26 2.85
CA LEU A 48 -11.78 11.52 2.79
C LEU A 48 -11.12 11.04 1.50
N LEU A 49 -11.81 10.17 0.75
CA LEU A 49 -11.35 9.57 -0.49
C LEU A 49 -11.65 10.45 -1.73
N GLN A 50 -12.34 11.58 -1.57
CA GLN A 50 -12.53 12.56 -2.65
C GLN A 50 -11.26 13.39 -2.84
N ASP A 51 -10.69 13.24 -4.00
CA ASP A 51 -9.30 13.35 -4.34
C ASP A 51 -8.93 14.64 -5.06
N THR A 52 -8.16 15.50 -4.40
CA THR A 52 -7.37 16.50 -5.08
C THR A 52 -5.95 16.50 -4.51
N GLY A 53 -5.00 15.92 -5.25
CA GLY A 53 -3.57 15.95 -4.90
C GLY A 53 -2.99 14.61 -4.43
N ARG A 54 -3.56 13.50 -4.83
CA ARG A 54 -3.04 12.16 -4.55
C ARG A 54 -1.92 11.79 -5.52
N ILE A 55 -0.85 11.21 -4.98
CA ILE A 55 0.20 10.59 -5.76
C ILE A 55 -0.18 9.11 -5.97
N SER A 56 -0.24 8.66 -7.20
CA SER A 56 -0.58 7.27 -7.53
C SER A 56 0.52 6.31 -7.09
N PRO A 57 0.22 5.01 -6.88
CA PRO A 57 1.23 3.99 -6.56
C PRO A 57 2.35 3.92 -7.60
N ARG A 58 2.03 4.11 -8.89
CA ARG A 58 3.00 4.13 -9.99
C ARG A 58 3.95 5.31 -9.88
N GLU A 59 3.44 6.49 -9.60
CA GLU A 59 4.25 7.71 -9.40
C GLU A 59 5.14 7.58 -8.17
N LEU A 60 4.62 7.02 -7.07
CA LEU A 60 5.40 6.76 -5.86
C LEU A 60 6.55 5.78 -6.12
N LEU A 61 6.30 4.72 -6.88
CA LEU A 61 7.33 3.76 -7.27
C LEU A 61 8.38 4.40 -8.17
N ALA A 62 7.97 5.23 -9.13
CA ALA A 62 8.89 5.97 -10.00
C ALA A 62 9.81 6.90 -9.20
N VAL A 63 9.25 7.62 -8.21
CA VAL A 63 10.02 8.47 -7.29
C VAL A 63 11.00 7.66 -6.45
N GLU A 64 10.57 6.53 -5.89
CA GLU A 64 11.43 5.64 -5.09
C GLU A 64 12.59 5.09 -5.93
N THR A 65 12.29 4.62 -7.13
CA THR A 65 13.26 4.07 -8.08
C THR A 65 14.27 5.13 -8.48
N TRP A 66 13.80 6.32 -8.87
CA TRP A 66 14.68 7.43 -9.25
C TRP A 66 15.64 7.85 -8.13
N LEU A 67 15.14 7.95 -6.90
CA LEU A 67 15.99 8.28 -5.74
C LEU A 67 17.04 7.20 -5.49
N TRP A 68 16.66 5.93 -5.62
CA TRP A 68 17.56 4.80 -5.45
C TRP A 68 18.63 4.73 -6.55
N GLU A 69 18.24 4.85 -7.81
CA GLU A 69 19.15 4.83 -8.95
C GLU A 69 20.16 5.98 -8.88
N ARG A 70 19.68 7.18 -8.54
CA ARG A 70 20.55 8.34 -8.34
C ARG A 70 21.58 8.12 -7.21
N ALA A 71 21.17 7.43 -6.13
CA ALA A 71 22.09 7.09 -5.05
C ALA A 71 23.09 6.01 -5.47
N SER A 72 22.63 5.02 -6.25
CA SER A 72 23.46 3.93 -6.75
C SER A 72 24.47 4.38 -7.82
N ALA A 73 24.12 5.38 -8.62
CA ALA A 73 25.01 5.97 -9.63
C ALA A 73 26.06 6.93 -9.07
N ALA A 74 26.13 7.12 -7.76
CA ALA A 74 27.13 7.99 -7.13
C ALA A 74 28.55 7.41 -7.23
N ARG A 75 29.51 8.24 -7.60
CA ARG A 75 30.91 7.84 -7.83
C ARG A 75 31.73 7.61 -6.56
N GLY A 76 31.23 8.00 -5.40
CA GLY A 76 31.95 7.83 -4.14
C GLY A 76 31.08 8.13 -2.90
N PRO A 77 31.60 7.80 -1.68
CA PRO A 77 30.83 7.95 -0.43
C PRO A 77 30.35 9.38 -0.16
N ARG A 78 31.11 10.40 -0.52
CA ARG A 78 30.76 11.82 -0.32
C ARG A 78 29.50 12.21 -1.10
N GLU A 79 29.32 11.66 -2.28
CA GLU A 79 28.15 11.90 -3.13
C GLU A 79 26.99 10.96 -2.77
N LYS A 80 27.30 9.71 -2.43
CA LYS A 80 26.33 8.65 -2.14
C LYS A 80 25.56 8.91 -0.84
N ARG A 81 26.23 9.36 0.23
CA ARG A 81 25.62 9.63 1.55
C ARG A 81 24.43 10.59 1.48
N PRO A 82 24.53 11.81 0.93
CA PRO A 82 23.39 12.73 0.89
C PRO A 82 22.25 12.22 0.00
N ARG A 83 22.54 11.47 -1.06
CA ARG A 83 21.52 10.87 -1.94
C ARG A 83 20.79 9.73 -1.22
N LEU A 84 21.50 8.85 -0.51
CA LEU A 84 20.87 7.80 0.30
C LEU A 84 20.08 8.38 1.47
N ARG A 85 20.57 9.46 2.09
CA ARG A 85 19.80 10.18 3.13
C ARG A 85 18.44 10.66 2.57
N MET A 86 18.43 11.22 1.37
CA MET A 86 17.18 11.63 0.73
C MET A 86 16.25 10.44 0.44
N TRP A 87 16.79 9.31 -0.02
CA TRP A 87 16.01 8.09 -0.18
C TRP A 87 15.45 7.60 1.15
N LEU A 88 16.24 7.57 2.23
CA LEU A 88 15.78 7.20 3.58
C LEU A 88 14.68 8.12 4.08
N ILE A 89 14.82 9.44 3.93
CA ILE A 89 13.81 10.44 4.30
C ILE A 89 12.52 10.17 3.51
N PHE A 90 12.62 9.93 2.21
CA PHE A 90 11.46 9.58 1.39
C PHE A 90 10.79 8.30 1.89
N MET A 91 11.54 7.24 2.21
CA MET A 91 11.00 5.99 2.73
C MET A 91 10.24 6.20 4.04
N LEU A 92 10.78 6.99 4.96
CA LEU A 92 10.12 7.31 6.24
C LEU A 92 8.86 8.18 6.05
N LEU A 93 8.89 9.16 5.15
CA LEU A 93 7.70 9.93 4.79
C LEU A 93 6.62 9.07 4.15
N ARG A 94 7.01 8.17 3.25
CA ARG A 94 6.11 7.34 2.44
C ARG A 94 5.47 6.22 3.24
N TYR A 95 6.26 5.47 4.02
CA TYR A 95 5.80 4.23 4.67
C TYR A 95 5.45 4.42 6.14
N ALA A 96 6.16 5.27 6.86
CA ALA A 96 5.89 5.59 8.27
C ALA A 96 5.07 6.87 8.44
N ALA A 97 4.85 7.63 7.38
CA ALA A 97 4.14 8.91 7.40
C ALA A 97 4.64 9.88 8.50
N LEU A 98 5.93 9.87 8.80
CA LEU A 98 6.52 10.75 9.81
C LEU A 98 6.50 12.20 9.35
N ARG A 99 6.50 13.14 10.30
CA ARG A 99 6.74 14.56 10.03
C ARG A 99 8.23 14.79 9.77
N LEU A 100 8.60 15.79 8.97
CA LEU A 100 10.01 16.09 8.74
C LEU A 100 10.78 16.37 10.04
N VAL A 101 10.16 17.08 10.98
CA VAL A 101 10.75 17.33 12.30
C VAL A 101 11.00 16.03 13.07
N GLU A 102 10.05 15.10 13.04
CA GLU A 102 10.19 13.79 13.66
C GLU A 102 11.34 12.98 13.02
N ILE A 103 11.45 13.02 11.68
CA ILE A 103 12.52 12.32 10.95
C ILE A 103 13.91 12.85 11.35
N PHE A 104 14.06 14.15 11.54
CA PHE A 104 15.33 14.76 11.92
C PHE A 104 15.77 14.42 13.34
N GLU A 105 14.83 14.01 14.20
CA GLU A 105 15.08 13.58 15.58
C GLU A 105 15.26 12.05 15.70
N ILE A 106 15.02 11.29 14.64
CA ILE A 106 15.19 9.84 14.64
C ILE A 106 16.67 9.49 14.77
N MET A 107 16.97 8.70 15.79
CA MET A 107 18.28 8.06 16.02
C MET A 107 18.19 6.57 15.75
N PRO A 108 19.29 5.87 15.51
CA PRO A 108 19.31 4.43 15.31
C PRO A 108 18.64 3.61 16.42
N ALA A 109 18.79 4.06 17.67
CA ALA A 109 18.13 3.43 18.82
C ALA A 109 16.61 3.47 18.76
N HIS A 110 16.04 4.35 17.93
CA HIS A 110 14.59 4.45 17.71
C HIS A 110 14.06 3.47 16.65
N LEU A 111 14.97 2.73 15.96
CA LEU A 111 14.63 1.85 14.85
C LEU A 111 14.76 0.39 15.29
N ASP A 112 13.64 -0.25 15.56
CA ASP A 112 13.60 -1.70 15.77
C ASP A 112 13.35 -2.41 14.45
N PHE A 113 14.44 -2.96 13.89
CA PHE A 113 14.40 -3.69 12.63
C PHE A 113 13.94 -5.14 12.77
N GLN A 114 13.92 -5.71 13.98
CA GLN A 114 13.44 -7.07 14.23
C GLN A 114 11.92 -7.07 14.19
N ASP A 115 11.31 -6.19 14.96
CA ASP A 115 9.86 -6.04 15.02
C ASP A 115 9.29 -5.13 13.92
N GLY A 116 10.17 -4.43 13.19
CA GLY A 116 9.76 -3.48 12.15
C GLY A 116 9.01 -2.28 12.73
N VAL A 117 9.50 -1.72 13.82
CA VAL A 117 8.85 -0.61 14.53
C VAL A 117 9.78 0.60 14.61
N ILE A 118 9.24 1.78 14.44
CA ILE A 118 9.92 3.05 14.73
C ILE A 118 9.34 3.63 16.02
N HIS A 119 10.18 3.84 17.02
CA HIS A 119 9.83 4.55 18.23
C HIS A 119 10.00 6.06 18.01
N VAL A 120 8.93 6.76 17.70
CA VAL A 120 8.94 8.20 17.49
C VAL A 120 8.94 8.88 18.85
N PRO A 121 9.99 9.65 19.20
CA PRO A 121 10.03 10.35 20.49
C PRO A 121 8.88 11.36 20.60
N GLY A 122 8.41 11.56 21.82
CA GLY A 122 7.42 12.61 22.09
C GLY A 122 8.04 14.00 21.99
N SER A 123 7.24 14.96 21.57
CA SER A 123 7.59 16.39 21.56
C SER A 123 6.56 17.18 22.39
N ASN A 124 6.82 18.48 22.61
CA ASN A 124 5.87 19.35 23.33
C ASN A 124 4.48 19.36 22.67
N ASP A 125 4.41 19.09 21.36
CA ASP A 125 3.18 19.14 20.58
C ASP A 125 2.53 17.78 20.35
N ALA A 126 3.23 16.66 20.60
CA ALA A 126 2.70 15.32 20.34
C ALA A 126 3.32 14.27 21.29
N PRO A 127 2.52 13.31 21.81
CA PRO A 127 3.03 12.20 22.58
C PRO A 127 3.91 11.29 21.71
N GLY A 128 4.89 10.64 22.34
CA GLY A 128 5.67 9.58 21.69
C GLY A 128 4.75 8.45 21.24
N ARG A 129 5.14 7.80 20.13
CA ARG A 129 4.36 6.71 19.56
C ARG A 129 5.22 5.67 18.85
N GLU A 130 4.70 4.49 18.75
CA GLU A 130 5.26 3.43 17.92
C GLU A 130 4.60 3.46 16.54
N VAL A 131 5.43 3.45 15.51
CA VAL A 131 4.99 3.42 14.11
C VAL A 131 5.50 2.13 13.48
N PRO A 132 4.62 1.14 13.26
CA PRO A 132 5.01 -0.08 12.60
C PRO A 132 5.28 0.17 11.11
N LEU A 133 6.26 -0.57 10.57
CA LEU A 133 6.64 -0.58 9.17
C LEU A 133 6.38 -1.95 8.55
N PRO A 134 6.08 -2.02 7.23
CA PRO A 134 6.17 -3.28 6.51
C PRO A 134 7.57 -3.87 6.66
N LEU A 135 7.68 -5.16 6.96
CA LEU A 135 8.99 -5.80 7.22
C LEU A 135 9.94 -5.74 6.02
N THR A 136 9.42 -5.73 4.81
CA THR A 136 10.21 -5.56 3.59
C THR A 136 10.93 -4.22 3.58
N ILE A 137 10.22 -3.18 4.01
CA ILE A 137 10.74 -1.81 4.12
C ILE A 137 11.74 -1.73 5.27
N SER A 138 11.40 -2.29 6.44
CA SER A 138 12.30 -2.37 7.60
C SER A 138 13.64 -3.01 7.21
N ARG A 139 13.63 -4.15 6.52
CA ARG A 139 14.85 -4.83 6.05
C ARG A 139 15.67 -4.01 5.04
N ARG A 140 15.00 -3.29 4.15
CA ARG A 140 15.68 -2.40 3.18
C ARG A 140 16.36 -1.23 3.89
N LEU A 141 15.69 -0.61 4.85
CA LEU A 141 16.25 0.45 5.68
C LEU A 141 17.45 -0.07 6.47
N LYS A 142 17.30 -1.21 7.16
CA LYS A 142 18.38 -1.87 7.90
C LYS A 142 19.64 -2.03 7.05
N ARG A 143 19.51 -2.64 5.87
CA ARG A 143 20.66 -2.88 4.96
C ARG A 143 21.42 -1.61 4.58
N VAL A 144 20.71 -0.49 4.42
CA VAL A 144 21.34 0.79 4.06
C VAL A 144 21.98 1.44 5.29
N LEU A 145 21.35 1.33 6.44
CA LEU A 145 21.78 1.98 7.67
C LEU A 145 22.97 1.26 8.35
N GLU A 146 23.07 -0.04 8.16
CA GLU A 146 24.16 -0.87 8.70
C GLU A 146 25.41 -0.86 7.81
N ASP A 147 25.45 -0.13 6.69
CA ASP A 147 26.64 0.01 5.87
C ASP A 147 27.62 1.02 6.51
N PRO A 148 28.74 0.56 7.16
CA PRO A 148 29.65 1.44 7.88
C PRO A 148 30.37 2.42 6.95
N ALA A 149 30.53 2.05 5.67
CA ALA A 149 31.16 2.93 4.68
C ALA A 149 30.28 4.14 4.34
N LEU A 150 28.98 3.98 4.52
CA LEU A 150 28.01 5.03 4.22
C LEU A 150 27.67 5.87 5.45
N PHE A 151 27.57 5.25 6.62
CA PHE A 151 27.12 5.89 7.85
C PHE A 151 27.98 5.46 9.04
N PRO A 152 29.25 5.96 9.14
CA PRO A 152 30.18 5.57 10.20
C PRO A 152 29.75 6.05 11.60
N GLU A 153 28.99 7.16 11.68
CA GLU A 153 28.46 7.70 12.92
C GLU A 153 26.97 7.98 12.80
N THR A 154 26.21 7.30 13.62
CA THR A 154 24.76 7.16 13.47
C THR A 154 23.94 8.28 14.12
N ARG A 155 24.55 9.15 14.94
CA ARG A 155 23.81 10.17 15.73
C ARG A 155 23.12 11.26 14.91
N GLU A 156 23.62 11.57 13.72
CA GLU A 156 23.08 12.66 12.88
C GLU A 156 22.57 12.19 11.51
N LEU A 157 22.25 10.91 11.41
CA LEU A 157 21.94 10.26 10.15
C LEU A 157 20.88 10.99 9.32
N MET A 158 19.81 11.44 9.97
CA MET A 158 18.68 12.10 9.31
C MET A 158 18.72 13.62 9.42
N ARG A 159 19.67 14.20 10.15
CA ARG A 159 19.73 15.65 10.32
C ARG A 159 20.01 16.34 8.98
N CYS A 160 19.07 17.14 8.55
CA CYS A 160 19.11 17.82 7.27
C CYS A 160 18.27 19.11 7.33
N ASP A 161 18.58 20.08 6.49
CA ASP A 161 17.75 21.26 6.34
C ASP A 161 16.41 20.91 5.65
N ALA A 162 15.32 21.34 6.27
CA ALA A 162 13.98 21.12 5.73
C ALA A 162 13.76 21.74 4.34
N SER A 163 14.40 22.88 4.07
CA SER A 163 14.33 23.56 2.77
C SER A 163 15.09 22.76 1.69
N TYR A 164 16.21 22.13 2.07
CA TYR A 164 16.91 21.21 1.19
C TYR A 164 16.06 20.00 0.82
N VAL A 165 15.42 19.36 1.80
CA VAL A 165 14.51 18.22 1.55
C VAL A 165 13.38 18.62 0.62
N ARG A 166 12.74 19.79 0.84
CA ARG A 166 11.66 20.28 -0.03
C ARG A 166 12.13 20.48 -1.47
N ARG A 167 13.30 21.11 -1.67
CA ARG A 167 13.90 21.29 -3.01
C ARG A 167 14.18 19.95 -3.69
N CYS A 168 14.77 18.99 -2.96
CA CYS A 168 15.06 17.67 -3.50
C CYS A 168 13.78 16.92 -3.91
N LEU A 169 12.72 16.97 -3.10
CA LEU A 169 11.43 16.38 -3.45
C LEU A 169 10.84 17.05 -4.71
N GLN A 170 10.91 18.38 -4.83
CA GLN A 170 10.43 19.09 -6.02
C GLN A 170 11.23 18.70 -7.28
N GLN A 171 12.56 18.62 -7.18
CA GLN A 171 13.41 18.17 -8.29
C GLN A 171 13.09 16.72 -8.70
N CYS A 172 12.91 15.85 -7.73
CA CYS A 172 12.53 14.46 -7.95
C CYS A 172 11.15 14.36 -8.63
N GLY A 173 10.16 15.12 -8.13
CA GLY A 173 8.84 15.16 -8.75
C GLY A 173 8.90 15.61 -10.20
N ALA A 174 9.63 16.68 -10.50
CA ALA A 174 9.83 17.16 -11.86
C ALA A 174 10.52 16.11 -12.77
N ALA A 175 11.55 15.42 -12.25
CA ALA A 175 12.26 14.38 -12.99
C ALA A 175 11.37 13.15 -13.27
N CYS A 176 10.37 12.89 -12.41
CA CYS A 176 9.39 11.81 -12.58
C CYS A 176 8.11 12.24 -13.31
N GLY A 177 8.08 13.47 -13.86
CA GLY A 177 6.92 13.98 -14.62
C GLY A 177 5.71 14.37 -13.75
N LEU A 178 5.88 14.54 -12.44
CA LEU A 178 4.79 14.94 -11.56
C LEU A 178 4.52 16.47 -11.67
N PRO A 179 3.27 16.89 -11.52
CA PRO A 179 2.91 18.30 -11.45
C PRO A 179 3.68 19.03 -10.36
N LYS A 180 4.05 20.29 -10.64
CA LYS A 180 4.80 21.14 -9.71
C LYS A 180 4.08 21.23 -8.35
N GLY A 181 4.79 20.93 -7.26
CA GLY A 181 4.27 21.01 -5.89
C GLY A 181 3.48 19.77 -5.41
N LEU A 182 3.19 18.81 -6.27
CA LEU A 182 2.48 17.59 -5.90
C LEU A 182 3.34 16.74 -4.95
N LEU A 183 4.63 16.52 -5.25
CA LEU A 183 5.52 15.75 -4.40
C LEU A 183 6.02 16.61 -3.22
N SER A 184 5.44 16.39 -2.06
CA SER A 184 5.80 17.06 -0.82
C SER A 184 5.66 16.12 0.38
N ALA A 185 6.33 16.43 1.49
CA ALA A 185 6.21 15.64 2.71
C ALA A 185 4.76 15.52 3.20
N ARG A 186 3.96 16.58 3.04
CA ARG A 186 2.53 16.58 3.38
C ARG A 186 1.74 15.65 2.46
N ALA A 187 1.98 15.71 1.15
CA ALA A 187 1.28 14.88 0.18
C ALA A 187 1.62 13.39 0.36
N LEU A 188 2.88 13.03 0.63
CA LEU A 188 3.28 11.66 0.92
C LEU A 188 2.56 11.09 2.15
N ARG A 189 2.51 11.87 3.24
CA ARG A 189 1.79 11.49 4.45
C ARG A 189 0.28 11.36 4.21
N HIS A 190 -0.31 12.28 3.44
CA HIS A 190 -1.71 12.23 3.09
C HIS A 190 -2.03 11.00 2.23
N THR A 191 -1.20 10.72 1.22
CA THR A 191 -1.33 9.52 0.39
C THR A 191 -1.28 8.25 1.24
N ARG A 192 -0.36 8.15 2.22
CA ARG A 192 -0.29 7.00 3.12
C ARG A 192 -1.54 6.86 3.99
N ALA A 193 -2.04 7.96 4.52
CA ALA A 193 -3.30 7.97 5.28
C ALA A 193 -4.48 7.44 4.46
N LEU A 194 -4.59 7.89 3.21
CA LEU A 194 -5.62 7.41 2.28
C LEU A 194 -5.48 5.93 1.95
N GLU A 195 -4.26 5.44 1.77
CA GLU A 195 -4.00 4.02 1.53
C GLU A 195 -4.47 3.16 2.70
N LEU A 196 -4.07 3.52 3.92
CA LEU A 196 -4.48 2.81 5.14
C LEU A 196 -6.00 2.84 5.32
N GLY A 197 -6.64 3.99 5.08
CA GLY A 197 -8.11 4.10 5.12
C GLY A 197 -8.80 3.23 4.06
N ARG A 198 -8.26 3.16 2.83
CA ARG A 198 -8.76 2.29 1.75
C ARG A 198 -8.59 0.81 2.06
N GLN A 199 -7.55 0.46 2.80
CA GLN A 199 -7.30 -0.90 3.30
C GLN A 199 -8.27 -1.29 4.44
N GLY A 200 -9.12 -0.37 4.88
CA GLY A 200 -10.16 -0.62 5.87
C GLY A 200 -9.76 -0.28 7.31
N LEU A 201 -8.63 0.40 7.54
CA LEU A 201 -8.30 0.88 8.87
C LEU A 201 -9.25 2.01 9.30
N PRO A 202 -9.78 1.97 10.53
CA PRO A 202 -10.61 3.03 11.08
C PRO A 202 -9.84 4.36 11.17
N LEU A 203 -10.50 5.48 10.90
CA LEU A 203 -9.88 6.81 10.96
C LEU A 203 -9.15 7.12 12.28
N PRO A 204 -9.70 6.79 13.47
CA PRO A 204 -8.98 7.00 14.73
C PRO A 204 -7.63 6.26 14.78
N VAL A 205 -7.55 5.06 14.18
CA VAL A 205 -6.31 4.27 14.08
C VAL A 205 -5.31 4.96 13.14
N VAL A 206 -5.80 5.47 12.00
CA VAL A 206 -4.97 6.24 11.05
C VAL A 206 -4.46 7.53 11.70
N ASP A 207 -5.27 8.22 12.50
CA ASP A 207 -4.85 9.45 13.21
C ASP A 207 -3.78 9.16 14.28
N ILE A 208 -3.90 8.04 15.02
CA ILE A 208 -2.85 7.58 15.94
C ILE A 208 -1.56 7.29 15.17
N PHE A 209 -1.64 6.58 14.05
CA PHE A 209 -0.48 6.32 13.18
C PHE A 209 0.21 7.61 12.71
N LEU A 210 -0.57 8.61 12.31
CA LEU A 210 -0.08 9.91 11.86
C LEU A 210 0.42 10.82 13.00
N GLY A 211 0.20 10.45 14.28
CA GLY A 211 0.50 11.29 15.43
C GLY A 211 -0.34 12.57 15.46
N ARG A 212 -1.60 12.48 15.06
CA ARG A 212 -2.57 13.57 15.21
C ARG A 212 -3.22 13.48 16.58
N ARG A 213 -3.32 14.61 17.28
CA ARG A 213 -4.20 14.70 18.45
C ARG A 213 -5.64 14.77 17.97
N SER A 214 -6.49 13.90 18.48
CA SER A 214 -7.94 14.11 18.34
C SER A 214 -8.30 15.40 19.04
N ALA A 215 -8.78 16.39 18.30
CA ALA A 215 -9.23 17.64 18.91
C ALA A 215 -10.35 17.33 19.91
N PRO A 216 -10.29 17.89 21.14
CA PRO A 216 -11.39 17.77 22.09
C PRO A 216 -12.64 18.39 21.44
N GLY A 217 -13.64 17.57 21.10
CA GLY A 217 -14.91 18.01 20.49
C GLY A 217 -15.23 17.46 19.10
N GLN A 218 -14.25 16.98 18.32
CA GLN A 218 -14.54 16.36 17.01
C GLN A 218 -14.65 14.83 17.03
N SER A 219 -14.17 14.16 18.05
CA SER A 219 -14.21 12.70 18.20
C SER A 219 -15.15 12.24 19.32
N GLY A 220 -16.36 12.79 19.36
CA GLY A 220 -17.36 12.48 20.41
C GLY A 220 -17.89 11.05 20.39
N ILE A 221 -17.50 10.19 19.44
CA ILE A 221 -18.21 8.92 19.25
C ILE A 221 -17.34 7.67 19.36
N VAL A 222 -16.04 7.70 19.07
CA VAL A 222 -15.20 6.47 19.20
C VAL A 222 -13.79 6.83 19.65
N ARG A 223 -13.46 6.56 20.91
CA ARG A 223 -12.08 6.46 21.36
C ARG A 223 -11.58 5.06 21.01
N CYS A 224 -10.59 4.97 20.14
CA CYS A 224 -9.89 3.71 19.92
C CYS A 224 -8.87 3.54 21.04
N ASP A 225 -8.88 2.37 21.68
CA ASP A 225 -7.84 2.02 22.64
C ASP A 225 -6.48 1.99 21.92
N PRO A 226 -5.44 2.67 22.46
CA PRO A 226 -4.11 2.67 21.84
C PRO A 226 -3.53 1.27 21.61
N GLN A 227 -3.83 0.30 22.47
CA GLN A 227 -3.36 -1.09 22.30
C GLN A 227 -4.07 -1.78 21.15
N GLU A 228 -5.37 -1.58 21.03
CA GLU A 228 -6.15 -2.10 19.90
C GLU A 228 -5.73 -1.44 18.58
N ALA A 229 -5.48 -0.13 18.58
CA ALA A 229 -4.93 0.57 17.42
C ALA A 229 -3.58 0.00 16.97
N LYS A 230 -2.67 -0.28 17.92
CA LYS A 230 -1.39 -0.92 17.63
C LYS A 230 -1.58 -2.32 17.02
N ARG A 231 -2.50 -3.10 17.57
CA ARG A 231 -2.80 -4.45 17.05
C ARG A 231 -3.30 -4.38 15.60
N LEU A 232 -4.31 -3.54 15.34
CA LEU A 232 -4.88 -3.38 14.00
C LEU A 232 -3.86 -2.87 12.97
N LEU A 233 -2.99 -1.93 13.38
CA LEU A 233 -1.91 -1.44 12.53
C LEU A 233 -0.89 -2.54 12.23
N ARG A 234 -0.47 -3.30 13.25
CA ARG A 234 0.47 -4.40 13.06
C ARG A 234 -0.11 -5.48 12.14
N GLU A 235 -1.35 -5.89 12.36
CA GLU A 235 -2.06 -6.87 11.52
C GLU A 235 -2.15 -6.38 10.08
N GLN A 236 -2.54 -5.12 9.87
CA GLN A 236 -2.66 -4.56 8.51
C GLN A 236 -1.31 -4.46 7.80
N LEU A 237 -0.27 -3.98 8.48
CA LEU A 237 1.07 -3.86 7.90
C LEU A 237 1.76 -5.22 7.74
N GLN A 238 1.36 -6.22 8.53
CA GLN A 238 1.77 -7.61 8.31
C GLN A 238 1.14 -8.19 7.05
N ARG A 239 -0.07 -7.79 6.70
CA ARG A 239 -0.73 -8.14 5.43
C ARG A 239 -0.03 -7.50 4.21
N GLU A 240 0.67 -6.39 4.40
CA GLU A 240 1.60 -5.83 3.39
C GLU A 240 2.88 -6.65 3.23
N ARG A 241 3.07 -7.73 4.00
CA ARG A 241 4.17 -8.68 3.78
C ARG A 241 3.87 -9.47 2.51
N PRO A 242 4.82 -9.61 1.61
CA PRO A 242 4.73 -10.69 0.65
C PRO A 242 4.65 -12.00 1.45
N MET A 243 3.61 -12.76 1.25
CA MET A 243 3.50 -14.09 1.87
C MET A 243 4.81 -14.83 1.64
N LYS A 244 5.33 -15.52 2.67
CA LYS A 244 6.44 -16.46 2.50
C LYS A 244 5.94 -17.66 1.71
N THR A 245 5.80 -17.49 0.43
CA THR A 245 5.42 -18.53 -0.52
C THR A 245 6.52 -18.67 -1.55
N SER A 246 6.69 -19.87 -2.09
CA SER A 246 7.53 -20.11 -3.25
C SER A 246 6.92 -19.53 -4.54
N ALA A 247 5.67 -19.12 -4.51
CA ALA A 247 5.02 -18.41 -5.60
C ALA A 247 5.60 -17.00 -5.73
N ARG A 248 6.17 -16.68 -6.89
CA ARG A 248 6.72 -15.35 -7.16
C ARG A 248 5.66 -14.32 -7.49
N ASN A 249 4.47 -14.76 -7.86
CA ASN A 249 3.34 -13.92 -8.25
C ASN A 249 2.28 -14.00 -7.19
N VAL A 250 1.93 -12.86 -6.60
CA VAL A 250 0.85 -12.74 -5.63
C VAL A 250 0.02 -11.51 -5.96
N PHE A 251 -1.26 -11.70 -6.19
CA PHE A 251 -2.23 -10.65 -6.43
C PHE A 251 -3.18 -10.57 -5.23
N GLN A 252 -3.14 -9.48 -4.51
CA GLN A 252 -4.09 -9.23 -3.44
C GLN A 252 -5.30 -8.47 -4.00
N GLY A 253 -6.50 -8.96 -3.71
CA GLY A 253 -7.72 -8.35 -4.20
C GLY A 253 -8.96 -8.73 -3.41
N ARG A 254 -10.05 -8.00 -3.66
CA ARG A 254 -11.37 -8.35 -3.10
C ARG A 254 -12.13 -9.23 -4.06
N ILE A 255 -12.79 -10.24 -3.52
CA ILE A 255 -13.71 -11.10 -4.29
C ILE A 255 -14.84 -10.24 -4.81
N THR A 256 -15.07 -10.25 -6.11
CA THR A 256 -16.14 -9.54 -6.80
C THR A 256 -17.25 -10.46 -7.25
N SER A 257 -16.98 -11.76 -7.39
CA SER A 257 -17.94 -12.76 -7.82
C SER A 257 -17.52 -14.14 -7.35
N LEU A 258 -18.51 -14.93 -6.93
CA LEU A 258 -18.40 -16.34 -6.59
C LEU A 258 -19.47 -17.09 -7.40
N ARG A 259 -19.06 -18.01 -8.25
CA ARG A 259 -19.99 -18.82 -9.04
C ARG A 259 -19.73 -20.31 -8.79
N GLN A 260 -20.66 -20.95 -8.12
CA GLN A 260 -20.59 -22.38 -7.85
C GLN A 260 -21.17 -23.18 -9.03
N SER A 261 -20.45 -24.24 -9.42
CA SER A 261 -20.87 -25.19 -10.45
C SER A 261 -20.47 -26.60 -10.03
N GLY A 262 -21.40 -27.32 -9.45
CA GLY A 262 -21.17 -28.67 -8.96
C GLY A 262 -20.06 -28.73 -7.91
N LEU A 263 -18.94 -29.39 -8.23
CA LEU A 263 -17.79 -29.57 -7.33
C LEU A 263 -16.84 -28.39 -7.28
N LEU A 264 -17.00 -27.41 -8.16
CA LEU A 264 -16.08 -26.31 -8.37
C LEU A 264 -16.73 -24.96 -8.06
N VAL A 265 -15.91 -24.03 -7.61
CA VAL A 265 -16.26 -22.63 -7.39
C VAL A 265 -15.28 -21.75 -8.17
N GLU A 266 -15.82 -20.99 -9.11
CA GLU A 266 -15.08 -19.90 -9.76
C GLU A 266 -15.09 -18.68 -8.83
N VAL A 267 -13.92 -18.23 -8.46
CA VAL A 267 -13.71 -17.04 -7.63
C VAL A 267 -13.06 -15.99 -8.47
N VAL A 268 -13.71 -14.85 -8.63
CA VAL A 268 -13.14 -13.69 -9.32
C VAL A 268 -12.79 -12.63 -8.30
N LEU A 269 -11.57 -12.20 -8.30
CA LEU A 269 -11.11 -11.09 -7.47
C LEU A 269 -10.66 -9.91 -8.34
N ARG A 270 -10.75 -8.71 -7.77
CA ARG A 270 -10.23 -7.49 -8.38
C ARG A 270 -9.18 -6.87 -7.45
N THR A 271 -7.99 -6.64 -7.99
CA THR A 271 -6.90 -5.97 -7.26
C THR A 271 -7.19 -4.47 -7.09
N ALA A 272 -6.44 -3.81 -6.22
CA ALA A 272 -6.51 -2.36 -6.06
C ALA A 272 -6.17 -1.60 -7.36
N GLY A 273 -5.29 -2.16 -8.21
CA GLY A 273 -4.97 -1.66 -9.54
C GLY A 273 -5.99 -2.06 -10.63
N GLY A 274 -7.14 -2.64 -10.27
CA GLY A 274 -8.20 -2.97 -11.22
C GLY A 274 -8.03 -4.28 -11.98
N LEU A 275 -6.95 -5.03 -11.81
CA LEU A 275 -6.74 -6.32 -12.47
C LEU A 275 -7.80 -7.33 -12.00
N ARG A 276 -8.41 -8.01 -12.95
CA ARG A 276 -9.33 -9.11 -12.71
C ARG A 276 -8.57 -10.43 -12.73
N VAL A 277 -8.54 -11.16 -11.61
CA VAL A 277 -7.92 -12.48 -11.53
C VAL A 277 -9.00 -13.52 -11.21
N ALA A 278 -9.07 -14.57 -11.99
CA ALA A 278 -9.96 -15.70 -11.79
C ALA A 278 -9.20 -16.89 -11.19
N SER A 279 -9.82 -17.55 -10.23
CA SER A 279 -9.35 -18.80 -9.63
C SER A 279 -10.47 -19.84 -9.68
N LEU A 280 -10.13 -21.08 -9.92
CA LEU A 280 -11.06 -22.20 -9.90
C LEU A 280 -10.62 -23.18 -8.82
N ILE A 281 -11.43 -23.32 -7.78
CA ILE A 281 -11.15 -24.14 -6.59
C ILE A 281 -12.29 -25.11 -6.31
N THR A 282 -12.08 -26.07 -5.43
CA THR A 282 -13.14 -26.97 -4.98
C THR A 282 -14.13 -26.26 -4.05
N ASP A 283 -15.36 -26.73 -4.02
CA ASP A 283 -16.39 -26.24 -3.08
C ASP A 283 -15.94 -26.40 -1.61
N GLU A 284 -15.28 -27.51 -1.30
CA GLU A 284 -14.71 -27.76 0.03
C GLU A 284 -13.67 -26.68 0.40
N SER A 285 -12.78 -26.33 -0.53
CA SER A 285 -11.80 -25.27 -0.32
C SER A 285 -12.45 -23.92 -0.12
N ALA A 286 -13.49 -23.59 -0.90
CA ALA A 286 -14.24 -22.35 -0.75
C ALA A 286 -14.91 -22.23 0.62
N LYS A 287 -15.49 -23.34 1.12
CA LYS A 287 -16.09 -23.42 2.47
C LYS A 287 -15.03 -23.30 3.57
N THR A 288 -13.92 -24.05 3.46
CA THR A 288 -12.81 -24.01 4.42
C THR A 288 -12.24 -22.61 4.55
N LEU A 289 -12.06 -21.91 3.43
CA LEU A 289 -11.58 -20.53 3.39
C LEU A 289 -12.69 -19.52 3.75
N ALA A 290 -13.92 -19.96 3.98
CA ALA A 290 -15.09 -19.11 4.25
C ALA A 290 -15.18 -17.93 3.27
N LEU A 291 -15.09 -18.21 1.96
CA LEU A 291 -15.09 -17.17 0.93
C LEU A 291 -16.48 -16.56 0.76
N ASN A 292 -16.50 -15.23 0.61
CA ASN A 292 -17.70 -14.47 0.27
C ASN A 292 -17.30 -13.23 -0.55
N GLU A 293 -18.26 -12.63 -1.23
CA GLU A 293 -18.03 -11.39 -1.97
C GLU A 293 -17.58 -10.27 -1.02
N GLY A 294 -16.67 -9.44 -1.49
CA GLY A 294 -16.02 -8.38 -0.70
C GLY A 294 -14.87 -8.84 0.18
N LYS A 295 -14.69 -10.15 0.42
CA LYS A 295 -13.57 -10.67 1.21
C LYS A 295 -12.24 -10.39 0.52
N LEU A 296 -11.24 -9.95 1.30
CA LEU A 296 -9.88 -9.75 0.83
C LEU A 296 -9.17 -11.11 0.79
N VAL A 297 -8.56 -11.43 -0.34
CA VAL A 297 -7.83 -12.69 -0.54
C VAL A 297 -6.51 -12.44 -1.29
N ASN A 298 -5.58 -13.36 -1.14
CA ASN A 298 -4.34 -13.38 -1.91
C ASN A 298 -4.42 -14.53 -2.93
N ALA A 299 -4.24 -14.19 -4.22
CA ALA A 299 -4.13 -15.13 -5.33
C ALA A 299 -2.66 -15.32 -5.68
N SER A 300 -2.14 -16.53 -5.48
CA SER A 300 -0.73 -16.86 -5.69
C SER A 300 -0.56 -17.80 -6.88
N ILE A 301 0.42 -17.51 -7.74
CA ILE A 301 0.73 -18.32 -8.90
C ILE A 301 2.25 -18.58 -8.97
N LYS A 302 2.66 -19.82 -9.18
CA LYS A 302 4.07 -20.16 -9.43
C LYS A 302 4.52 -19.64 -10.78
N ALA A 303 5.71 -19.05 -10.86
CA ALA A 303 6.26 -18.48 -12.09
C ALA A 303 6.33 -19.46 -13.30
N PRO A 304 6.58 -20.77 -13.12
CA PRO A 304 6.54 -21.72 -14.24
C PRO A 304 5.15 -21.94 -14.86
N TRP A 305 4.08 -21.54 -14.15
CA TRP A 305 2.70 -21.68 -14.66
C TRP A 305 2.20 -20.42 -15.39
N VAL A 306 3.03 -19.40 -15.43
CA VAL A 306 2.77 -18.17 -16.17
C VAL A 306 3.40 -18.30 -17.53
N LEU A 307 2.60 -18.16 -18.57
CA LEU A 307 3.03 -18.19 -19.97
C LEU A 307 3.10 -16.76 -20.50
N VAL A 308 4.12 -16.51 -21.32
CA VAL A 308 4.34 -15.21 -21.97
C VAL A 308 4.50 -15.42 -23.46
N GLN A 309 3.73 -14.67 -24.23
CA GLN A 309 3.76 -14.67 -25.70
C GLN A 309 4.04 -13.25 -26.20
N GLY A 310 4.90 -13.11 -27.20
CA GLY A 310 5.18 -11.82 -27.84
C GLY A 310 3.96 -11.26 -28.56
N GLY A 311 3.77 -9.92 -28.44
CA GLY A 311 2.66 -9.20 -29.06
C GLY A 311 1.37 -9.22 -28.24
N GLU A 312 0.38 -8.50 -28.73
CA GLU A 312 -0.99 -8.48 -28.20
C GLU A 312 -1.83 -9.57 -28.89
N LEU A 313 -2.77 -10.13 -28.14
CA LEU A 313 -3.76 -11.02 -28.73
C LEU A 313 -4.65 -10.25 -29.70
N SER A 314 -4.91 -10.85 -30.85
CA SER A 314 -5.90 -10.28 -31.76
C SER A 314 -7.27 -10.21 -31.06
N PRO A 315 -8.01 -9.10 -31.22
CA PRO A 315 -9.37 -8.97 -30.65
C PRO A 315 -10.36 -10.08 -31.06
N LYS A 316 -10.03 -10.80 -32.16
CA LYS A 316 -10.84 -11.91 -32.68
C LYS A 316 -10.42 -13.27 -32.13
N SER A 317 -9.31 -13.37 -31.40
CA SER A 317 -8.84 -14.62 -30.81
C SER A 317 -9.47 -14.83 -29.45
N SER A 318 -9.95 -16.03 -29.18
CA SER A 318 -10.32 -16.42 -27.83
C SER A 318 -9.09 -16.36 -26.92
N PRO A 319 -9.21 -15.81 -25.68
CA PRO A 319 -8.09 -15.79 -24.76
C PRO A 319 -7.60 -17.23 -24.50
N PRO A 320 -6.27 -17.48 -24.48
CA PRO A 320 -5.71 -18.82 -24.26
C PRO A 320 -5.93 -19.37 -22.85
N ALA A 321 -6.34 -18.51 -21.91
CA ALA A 321 -6.66 -18.86 -20.53
C ALA A 321 -7.61 -17.81 -19.91
N GLU A 322 -8.21 -18.17 -18.77
CA GLU A 322 -9.18 -17.32 -18.04
C GLU A 322 -8.52 -16.04 -17.49
N ASN A 323 -7.22 -16.12 -17.19
CA ASN A 323 -6.39 -14.98 -16.82
C ASN A 323 -5.48 -14.64 -17.99
N CYS A 324 -5.75 -13.51 -18.62
CA CYS A 324 -5.01 -13.03 -19.76
C CYS A 324 -4.83 -11.51 -19.65
N PHE A 325 -3.57 -11.05 -19.75
CA PHE A 325 -3.19 -9.65 -19.52
C PHE A 325 -2.19 -9.20 -20.56
N THR A 326 -2.33 -7.99 -21.03
CA THR A 326 -1.29 -7.32 -21.83
C THR A 326 -0.32 -6.61 -20.87
N GLY A 327 0.97 -6.73 -21.14
CA GLY A 327 2.02 -6.11 -20.35
C GLY A 327 3.25 -5.77 -21.16
N VAL A 328 4.23 -5.15 -20.49
CA VAL A 328 5.51 -4.79 -21.08
C VAL A 328 6.62 -5.51 -20.36
N VAL A 329 7.52 -6.15 -21.09
CA VAL A 329 8.69 -6.83 -20.52
C VAL A 329 9.60 -5.77 -19.86
N GLU A 330 9.80 -5.87 -18.56
CA GLU A 330 10.75 -5.01 -17.84
C GLU A 330 12.17 -5.56 -17.88
N ARG A 331 12.29 -6.89 -17.78
CA ARG A 331 13.59 -7.55 -17.70
C ARG A 331 13.48 -9.01 -18.09
N VAL A 332 14.50 -9.48 -18.83
CA VAL A 332 14.76 -10.91 -19.08
C VAL A 332 16.10 -11.25 -18.44
N ARG A 333 16.14 -12.32 -17.66
CA ARG A 333 17.36 -12.93 -17.14
C ARG A 333 17.42 -14.35 -17.59
N GLU A 334 18.51 -14.72 -18.21
CA GLU A 334 18.72 -16.06 -18.74
C GLU A 334 19.89 -16.72 -18.01
N ASP A 335 19.75 -18.01 -17.71
CA ASP A 335 20.83 -18.91 -17.38
C ASP A 335 20.85 -20.10 -18.36
N GLU A 336 21.63 -21.13 -18.07
CA GLU A 336 21.78 -22.29 -18.96
C GLU A 336 20.48 -23.08 -19.12
N MET A 337 19.61 -23.11 -18.11
CA MET A 337 18.43 -23.98 -18.06
C MET A 337 17.12 -23.23 -18.20
N VAL A 338 17.05 -22.01 -17.70
CA VAL A 338 15.80 -21.26 -17.59
C VAL A 338 15.98 -19.78 -17.92
N ALA A 339 14.91 -19.15 -18.34
CA ALA A 339 14.81 -17.69 -18.37
C ALA A 339 13.71 -17.21 -17.45
N GLU A 340 14.06 -16.19 -16.68
CA GLU A 340 13.14 -15.41 -15.84
C GLU A 340 12.71 -14.16 -16.63
N ILE A 341 11.42 -14.02 -16.84
CA ILE A 341 10.83 -12.90 -17.57
C ILE A 341 9.98 -12.10 -16.58
N LEU A 342 10.31 -10.85 -16.35
CA LEU A 342 9.54 -9.94 -15.52
C LEU A 342 8.73 -9.02 -16.42
N VAL A 343 7.41 -9.00 -16.24
CA VAL A 343 6.45 -8.24 -17.05
C VAL A 343 5.66 -7.28 -16.16
N ALA A 344 5.63 -6.01 -16.53
CA ALA A 344 4.74 -5.01 -15.93
C ALA A 344 3.34 -5.12 -16.55
N LEU A 345 2.32 -5.30 -15.73
CA LEU A 345 0.91 -5.37 -16.15
C LEU A 345 0.16 -4.02 -16.02
N GLY A 346 0.87 -2.96 -15.66
CA GLY A 346 0.27 -1.67 -15.33
C GLY A 346 -0.17 -1.57 -13.86
N GLU A 347 -0.57 -0.37 -13.44
CA GLU A 347 -1.03 -0.06 -12.08
C GLU A 347 -0.09 -0.53 -10.95
N GLY A 348 1.22 -0.64 -11.22
CA GLY A 348 2.23 -1.12 -10.28
C GLY A 348 2.22 -2.65 -10.06
N SER A 349 1.44 -3.39 -10.84
CA SER A 349 1.41 -4.85 -10.81
C SER A 349 2.47 -5.42 -11.73
N GLN A 350 3.18 -6.44 -11.25
CA GLN A 350 4.19 -7.17 -12.00
C GLN A 350 3.93 -8.66 -11.94
N VAL A 351 4.35 -9.35 -12.99
CA VAL A 351 4.30 -10.81 -13.05
C VAL A 351 5.66 -11.35 -13.49
N CYS A 352 6.08 -12.41 -12.83
CA CYS A 352 7.29 -13.18 -13.16
C CYS A 352 6.89 -14.48 -13.81
N ALA A 353 7.44 -14.76 -14.97
CA ALA A 353 7.34 -16.05 -15.64
C ALA A 353 8.71 -16.74 -15.63
N LEU A 354 8.71 -18.07 -15.52
CA LEU A 354 9.89 -18.89 -15.71
C LEU A 354 9.63 -19.82 -16.92
N ARG A 355 10.51 -19.77 -17.89
CA ARG A 355 10.44 -20.58 -19.10
C ARG A 355 11.71 -21.42 -19.25
N ASN A 356 11.55 -22.72 -19.54
CA ASN A 356 12.68 -23.56 -19.88
C ASN A 356 13.33 -23.06 -21.16
N ARG A 357 14.65 -23.00 -21.15
CA ARG A 357 15.48 -22.66 -22.29
C ARG A 357 15.98 -23.96 -22.96
N GLY A 358 15.93 -24.02 -24.27
CA GLY A 358 16.44 -25.11 -25.05
C GLY A 358 16.69 -24.67 -26.50
N PRO A 359 17.49 -25.45 -27.27
CA PRO A 359 17.77 -25.11 -28.66
C PRO A 359 16.52 -24.96 -29.54
N GLU A 360 15.48 -25.73 -29.20
CA GLU A 360 14.19 -25.70 -29.91
C GLU A 360 13.22 -24.60 -29.39
N ASN A 361 13.59 -23.89 -28.32
CA ASN A 361 12.70 -22.93 -27.68
C ASN A 361 13.45 -21.64 -27.29
N PRO A 362 13.99 -20.89 -28.27
CA PRO A 362 14.71 -19.66 -28.01
C PRO A 362 13.77 -18.62 -27.40
N ILE A 363 14.30 -17.81 -26.51
CA ILE A 363 13.54 -16.71 -25.89
C ILE A 363 13.85 -15.43 -26.65
N ASN A 364 12.94 -15.07 -27.55
CA ASN A 364 13.06 -13.87 -28.39
C ASN A 364 12.31 -12.67 -27.76
N LEU A 365 12.42 -12.50 -26.43
CA LEU A 365 11.78 -11.40 -25.71
C LEU A 365 12.83 -10.43 -25.22
N VAL A 366 12.58 -9.14 -25.43
CA VAL A 366 13.48 -8.07 -25.02
C VAL A 366 12.76 -7.06 -24.11
N ALA A 367 13.51 -6.38 -23.25
CA ALA A 367 12.96 -5.33 -22.42
C ALA A 367 12.30 -4.22 -23.28
N GLY A 368 11.16 -3.73 -22.85
CA GLY A 368 10.32 -2.78 -23.58
C GLY A 368 9.32 -3.40 -24.56
N GLN A 369 9.40 -4.70 -24.82
CA GLN A 369 8.48 -5.37 -25.72
C GLN A 369 7.11 -5.58 -25.10
N THR A 370 6.05 -5.30 -25.86
CA THR A 370 4.67 -5.64 -25.48
C THR A 370 4.45 -7.15 -25.61
N VAL A 371 3.88 -7.75 -24.59
CA VAL A 371 3.62 -9.19 -24.51
C VAL A 371 2.23 -9.46 -23.93
N THR A 372 1.71 -10.62 -24.22
CA THR A 372 0.55 -11.19 -23.55
C THR A 372 1.02 -12.20 -22.51
N VAL A 373 0.53 -12.02 -21.28
CA VAL A 373 0.75 -12.91 -20.13
C VAL A 373 -0.54 -13.64 -19.84
N PHE A 374 -0.47 -14.97 -19.70
CA PHE A 374 -1.66 -15.75 -19.39
C PHE A 374 -1.37 -16.95 -18.50
N PHE A 375 -2.38 -17.33 -17.71
CA PHE A 375 -2.33 -18.50 -16.84
C PHE A 375 -3.74 -19.00 -16.54
N LYS A 376 -3.86 -20.31 -16.30
CA LYS A 376 -5.15 -20.95 -16.03
C LYS A 376 -5.69 -20.60 -14.66
N ALA A 377 -7.01 -20.50 -14.50
CA ALA A 377 -7.66 -20.28 -13.22
C ALA A 377 -7.36 -21.40 -12.20
N PHE A 378 -7.18 -22.63 -12.65
CA PHE A 378 -6.75 -23.76 -11.82
C PHE A 378 -5.33 -23.63 -11.24
N SER A 379 -4.47 -22.81 -11.84
CA SER A 379 -3.10 -22.58 -11.36
C SER A 379 -3.04 -21.56 -10.24
N VAL A 380 -4.16 -20.92 -9.93
CA VAL A 380 -4.25 -19.87 -8.92
C VAL A 380 -4.63 -20.48 -7.56
N ILE A 381 -3.75 -20.29 -6.60
CA ILE A 381 -3.96 -20.73 -5.21
C ILE A 381 -4.49 -19.54 -4.42
N LEU A 382 -5.65 -19.70 -3.78
CA LEU A 382 -6.21 -18.67 -2.90
C LEU A 382 -5.80 -18.91 -1.45
N THR A 383 -5.47 -17.83 -0.79
CA THR A 383 -5.22 -17.83 0.65
C THR A 383 -5.93 -16.65 1.30
N VAL A 384 -6.42 -16.85 2.50
CA VAL A 384 -7.00 -15.84 3.38
C VAL A 384 -6.10 -15.68 4.59
N ASP A 385 -5.98 -14.46 5.11
CA ASP A 385 -5.24 -14.17 6.34
C ASP A 385 -6.15 -14.38 7.55
#